data_e49ac99008a518df78fd8d6f10e3ffef
#
_entry.id   e49ac99008a518df78fd8d6f10e3ffef
#
_cell.length_a   1.000
_cell.length_b   1.000
_cell.length_c   1.000
_cell.angle_alpha   90.00
_cell.angle_beta   90.00
_cell.angle_gamma   90.00
#
_symmetry.space_group_name_H-M   'P 1'
#
loop_
_entity.id
_entity.type
_entity.pdbx_description
1 polymer ?
#
loop_
_entity_poly.entity_id
_entity_poly.type
_entity_poly.pdbx_seq_one_letter_code
_entity_poly.pdbx_strand_id
1 'polypeptide(L)'
;MRYKASTLRIIEKLKELYPEGLCSLQYEKDYELLFAVRLSAQCTDARVNLVTPALFTRFPTLEAFAAADPREVGEYIHSCGFYNGKSKDLVACAQQLLERFDGKVPDNMEDLTSLPGVGRKTANLILGDVYGQPSYVCDTHCIRITGRLGITDGSKDPVKVEQQLRKAIPPAESGPFCHRMVLFGRDVCTARSPKCEDCPLKVDCAQGKKLK
;
A
#
# COMPACT_ATOMS: atom_id res chain seq x y z
N MET A 1 12.27 -23.56 2.29
CA MET A 1 12.69 -22.74 1.12
C MET A 1 13.91 -21.92 1.55
N ARG A 2 15.01 -21.86 0.76
CA ARG A 2 16.21 -21.11 1.16
C ARG A 2 16.22 -19.77 0.43
N TYR A 3 16.06 -18.67 1.15
CA TYR A 3 16.11 -17.31 0.60
C TYR A 3 17.54 -16.92 0.20
N LYS A 4 17.70 -16.04 -0.80
CA LYS A 4 19.04 -15.56 -1.21
C LYS A 4 19.66 -14.72 -0.09
N ALA A 5 20.93 -14.96 0.22
CA ALA A 5 21.65 -14.23 1.27
C ALA A 5 21.65 -12.71 1.02
N SER A 6 21.80 -12.25 -0.23
CA SER A 6 21.70 -10.83 -0.60
C SER A 6 20.33 -10.23 -0.26
N THR A 7 19.24 -10.97 -0.52
CA THR A 7 17.88 -10.51 -0.18
C THR A 7 17.71 -10.35 1.33
N LEU A 8 18.21 -11.28 2.12
CA LEU A 8 18.13 -11.18 3.58
C LEU A 8 18.95 -9.98 4.11
N ARG A 9 20.14 -9.72 3.59
CA ARG A 9 20.92 -8.53 3.97
C ARG A 9 20.20 -7.23 3.60
N ILE A 10 19.52 -7.18 2.43
CA ILE A 10 18.70 -6.04 2.03
C ILE A 10 17.57 -5.82 3.03
N ILE A 11 16.88 -6.87 3.46
CA ILE A 11 15.81 -6.78 4.47
C ILE A 11 16.35 -6.21 5.78
N GLU A 12 17.45 -6.77 6.30
CA GLU A 12 18.04 -6.29 7.55
C GLU A 12 18.50 -4.82 7.44
N LYS A 13 19.10 -4.45 6.32
CA LYS A 13 19.50 -3.04 6.11
C LYS A 13 18.32 -2.09 6.02
N LEU A 14 17.21 -2.52 5.43
CA LEU A 14 15.97 -1.73 5.41
C LEU A 14 15.34 -1.60 6.81
N LYS A 15 15.45 -2.61 7.67
CA LYS A 15 15.02 -2.53 9.08
C LYS A 15 15.84 -1.50 9.86
N GLU A 16 17.15 -1.45 9.65
CA GLU A 16 18.03 -0.44 10.28
C GLU A 16 17.65 0.98 9.83
N LEU A 17 17.36 1.17 8.54
CA LEU A 17 17.04 2.49 7.98
C LEU A 17 15.62 2.97 8.33
N TYR A 18 14.67 2.04 8.38
CA TYR A 18 13.25 2.30 8.60
C TYR A 18 12.69 1.30 9.62
N PRO A 19 12.97 1.47 10.92
CA PRO A 19 12.64 0.48 11.95
C PRO A 19 11.16 0.09 11.97
N GLU A 20 10.25 1.05 11.91
CA GLU A 20 8.82 0.80 12.03
C GLU A 20 8.26 -0.01 10.85
N GLY A 21 8.56 0.39 9.60
CA GLY A 21 8.08 -0.29 8.40
C GLY A 21 6.56 -0.41 8.33
N LEU A 22 5.85 0.65 8.76
CA LEU A 22 4.39 0.69 8.86
C LEU A 22 3.76 1.46 7.70
N CYS A 23 2.46 1.28 7.52
CA CYS A 23 1.65 2.10 6.63
C CYS A 23 1.70 3.57 7.06
N SER A 24 1.85 4.49 6.12
CA SER A 24 1.89 5.93 6.39
C SER A 24 0.50 6.57 6.49
N LEU A 25 -0.57 5.83 6.16
CA LEU A 25 -1.95 6.28 6.33
C LEU A 25 -2.37 6.17 7.79
N GLN A 26 -3.10 7.19 8.29
CA GLN A 26 -3.61 7.23 9.65
C GLN A 26 -5.07 6.74 9.69
N TYR A 27 -5.38 5.84 10.60
CA TYR A 27 -6.70 5.25 10.78
C TYR A 27 -6.87 4.71 12.20
N GLU A 28 -8.12 4.56 12.65
CA GLU A 28 -8.48 3.93 13.92
C GLU A 28 -9.28 2.63 13.71
N LYS A 29 -10.05 2.57 12.61
CA LYS A 29 -10.92 1.44 12.27
C LYS A 29 -10.51 0.81 10.93
N ASP A 30 -10.76 -0.47 10.76
CA ASP A 30 -10.38 -1.23 9.57
C ASP A 30 -10.94 -0.63 8.27
N TYR A 31 -12.21 -0.21 8.28
CA TYR A 31 -12.82 0.43 7.11
C TYR A 31 -12.25 1.82 6.84
N GLU A 32 -11.73 2.52 7.85
CA GLU A 32 -11.07 3.81 7.66
C GLU A 32 -9.76 3.63 6.86
N LEU A 33 -8.98 2.56 7.16
CA LEU A 33 -7.83 2.21 6.34
C LEU A 33 -8.24 1.91 4.90
N LEU A 34 -9.28 1.09 4.71
CA LEU A 34 -9.79 0.75 3.38
C LEU A 34 -10.14 2.00 2.57
N PHE A 35 -10.84 2.96 3.19
CA PHE A 35 -11.21 4.23 2.59
C PHE A 35 -10.00 5.13 2.33
N ALA A 36 -9.09 5.25 3.29
CA ALA A 36 -7.87 6.03 3.13
C ALA A 36 -7.00 5.49 1.98
N VAL A 37 -6.88 4.17 1.83
CA VAL A 37 -6.18 3.55 0.69
C VAL A 37 -6.88 3.85 -0.63
N ARG A 38 -8.22 3.84 -0.67
CA ARG A 38 -8.95 4.27 -1.88
C ARG A 38 -8.68 5.74 -2.20
N LEU A 39 -8.61 6.61 -1.20
CA LEU A 39 -8.30 8.02 -1.37
C LEU A 39 -6.86 8.25 -1.85
N SER A 40 -5.91 7.40 -1.47
CA SER A 40 -4.50 7.52 -1.88
C SER A 40 -4.23 7.18 -3.35
N ALA A 41 -5.21 6.65 -4.07
CA ALA A 41 -5.09 6.42 -5.51
C ALA A 41 -4.83 7.74 -6.25
N GLN A 42 -3.62 7.88 -6.84
CA GLN A 42 -3.13 9.11 -7.49
C GLN A 42 -3.14 10.36 -6.57
N CYS A 43 -2.96 10.13 -5.26
CA CYS A 43 -2.84 11.15 -4.24
C CYS A 43 -1.74 10.77 -3.25
N THR A 44 -1.12 11.73 -2.59
CA THR A 44 -0.10 11.44 -1.56
C THR A 44 -0.77 11.07 -0.24
N ASP A 45 -0.15 10.14 0.51
CA ASP A 45 -0.64 9.75 1.83
C ASP A 45 -0.73 10.97 2.79
N ALA A 46 0.24 11.89 2.70
CA ALA A 46 0.19 13.13 3.47
C ALA A 46 -1.07 13.96 3.19
N ARG A 47 -1.51 14.04 1.91
CA ARG A 47 -2.75 14.73 1.57
C ARG A 47 -3.98 13.98 2.08
N VAL A 48 -3.98 12.66 2.01
CA VAL A 48 -5.05 11.83 2.56
C VAL A 48 -5.17 12.05 4.07
N ASN A 49 -4.05 11.99 4.80
CA ASN A 49 -4.02 12.21 6.25
C ASN A 49 -4.48 13.61 6.69
N LEU A 50 -4.42 14.60 5.79
CA LEU A 50 -4.96 15.95 6.07
C LEU A 50 -6.49 16.01 5.97
N VAL A 51 -7.13 15.19 5.14
CA VAL A 51 -8.57 15.26 4.90
C VAL A 51 -9.36 14.22 5.71
N THR A 52 -8.76 13.08 6.02
CA THR A 52 -9.45 11.97 6.71
C THR A 52 -9.94 12.31 8.11
N PRO A 53 -9.27 13.13 8.96
CA PRO A 53 -9.81 13.48 10.27
C PRO A 53 -11.16 14.19 10.19
N ALA A 54 -11.31 15.17 9.30
CA ALA A 54 -12.58 15.88 9.14
C ALA A 54 -13.66 14.98 8.52
N LEU A 55 -13.26 14.14 7.54
CA LEU A 55 -14.14 13.17 6.90
C LEU A 55 -14.70 12.16 7.91
N PHE A 56 -13.85 11.53 8.73
CA PHE A 56 -14.28 10.52 9.71
C PHE A 56 -15.00 11.12 10.91
N THR A 57 -14.75 12.39 11.25
CA THR A 57 -15.56 13.12 12.23
C THR A 57 -16.98 13.35 11.72
N ARG A 58 -17.14 13.71 10.44
CA ARG A 58 -18.46 13.95 9.84
C ARG A 58 -19.24 12.65 9.63
N PHE A 59 -18.56 11.57 9.26
CA PHE A 59 -19.14 10.25 9.03
C PHE A 59 -18.46 9.22 9.94
N PRO A 60 -18.85 9.15 11.24
CA PRO A 60 -18.12 8.38 12.25
C PRO A 60 -18.38 6.88 12.21
N THR A 61 -19.34 6.41 11.42
CA THR A 61 -19.69 4.99 11.29
C THR A 61 -19.91 4.58 9.82
N LEU A 62 -19.91 3.28 9.55
CA LEU A 62 -20.25 2.74 8.23
C LEU A 62 -21.66 3.13 7.80
N GLU A 63 -22.61 3.12 8.73
CA GLU A 63 -24.00 3.52 8.47
C GLU A 63 -24.07 4.98 8.04
N ALA A 64 -23.28 5.85 8.66
CA ALA A 64 -23.21 7.26 8.29
C ALA A 64 -22.66 7.43 6.87
N PHE A 65 -21.63 6.66 6.48
CA PHE A 65 -21.12 6.65 5.10
C PHE A 65 -22.13 6.06 4.12
N ALA A 66 -22.80 4.95 4.47
CA ALA A 66 -23.75 4.27 3.59
C ALA A 66 -24.97 5.13 3.28
N ALA A 67 -25.38 5.99 4.23
CA ALA A 67 -26.51 6.93 4.08
C ALA A 67 -26.09 8.30 3.49
N ALA A 68 -24.81 8.56 3.30
CA ALA A 68 -24.30 9.86 2.86
C ALA A 68 -24.61 10.15 1.37
N ASP A 69 -24.84 11.41 1.04
CA ASP A 69 -24.78 11.85 -0.37
C ASP A 69 -23.31 11.85 -0.83
N PRO A 70 -22.95 11.13 -1.91
CA PRO A 70 -21.61 11.16 -2.45
C PRO A 70 -21.08 12.57 -2.75
N ARG A 71 -21.95 13.55 -3.02
CA ARG A 71 -21.54 14.94 -3.23
C ARG A 71 -21.02 15.57 -1.94
N GLU A 72 -21.69 15.34 -0.81
CA GLU A 72 -21.24 15.80 0.50
C GLU A 72 -19.89 15.15 0.87
N VAL A 73 -19.74 13.84 0.71
CA VAL A 73 -18.45 13.14 0.90
C VAL A 73 -17.37 13.76 0.02
N GLY A 74 -17.70 14.08 -1.23
CA GLY A 74 -16.82 14.70 -2.22
C GLY A 74 -16.24 16.04 -1.77
N GLU A 75 -17.00 16.84 -1.03
CA GLU A 75 -16.52 18.14 -0.49
C GLU A 75 -15.34 17.95 0.47
N TYR A 76 -15.38 16.95 1.34
CA TYR A 76 -14.29 16.66 2.29
C TYR A 76 -13.02 16.14 1.61
N ILE A 77 -13.15 15.40 0.51
CA ILE A 77 -12.03 14.75 -0.18
C ILE A 77 -11.62 15.45 -1.48
N HIS A 78 -12.14 16.63 -1.77
CA HIS A 78 -11.90 17.35 -3.03
C HIS A 78 -10.42 17.46 -3.39
N SER A 79 -9.57 17.77 -2.40
CA SER A 79 -8.13 17.93 -2.61
C SER A 79 -7.36 16.62 -2.90
N CYS A 80 -8.01 15.44 -2.77
CA CYS A 80 -7.41 14.16 -3.12
C CYS A 80 -7.47 13.85 -4.63
N GLY A 81 -8.14 14.68 -5.44
CA GLY A 81 -8.35 14.45 -6.87
C GLY A 81 -9.29 13.27 -7.16
N PHE A 82 -9.90 13.27 -8.35
CA PHE A 82 -10.90 12.26 -8.76
C PHE A 82 -12.02 12.03 -7.73
N TYR A 83 -12.33 13.06 -6.96
CA TYR A 83 -13.18 12.99 -5.77
C TYR A 83 -14.61 12.51 -6.09
N ASN A 84 -15.16 12.82 -7.26
CA ASN A 84 -16.49 12.34 -7.67
C ASN A 84 -16.58 10.81 -7.80
N GLY A 85 -15.53 10.16 -8.31
CA GLY A 85 -15.47 8.71 -8.37
C GLY A 85 -15.17 8.11 -6.99
N LYS A 86 -14.21 8.69 -6.28
CA LYS A 86 -13.81 8.22 -4.95
C LYS A 86 -14.97 8.29 -3.94
N SER A 87 -15.72 9.40 -3.91
CA SER A 87 -16.87 9.53 -3.00
C SER A 87 -17.96 8.50 -3.26
N LYS A 88 -18.28 8.25 -4.52
CA LYS A 88 -19.22 7.18 -4.91
C LYS A 88 -18.73 5.80 -4.45
N ASP A 89 -17.43 5.53 -4.64
CA ASP A 89 -16.84 4.26 -4.22
C ASP A 89 -16.90 4.09 -2.69
N LEU A 90 -16.62 5.14 -1.89
CA LEU A 90 -16.69 5.09 -0.45
C LEU A 90 -18.10 4.76 0.04
N VAL A 91 -19.11 5.49 -0.48
CA VAL A 91 -20.53 5.26 -0.11
C VAL A 91 -20.97 3.86 -0.50
N ALA A 92 -20.72 3.44 -1.74
CA ALA A 92 -21.09 2.11 -2.22
C ALA A 92 -20.35 0.99 -1.48
N CYS A 93 -19.07 1.22 -1.13
CA CYS A 93 -18.29 0.26 -0.34
C CYS A 93 -18.88 0.11 1.07
N ALA A 94 -19.25 1.23 1.74
CA ALA A 94 -19.90 1.19 3.05
C ALA A 94 -21.23 0.42 3.01
N GLN A 95 -22.06 0.66 1.97
CA GLN A 95 -23.31 -0.08 1.76
C GLN A 95 -23.05 -1.58 1.63
N GLN A 96 -22.11 -1.99 0.78
CA GLN A 96 -21.80 -3.40 0.58
C GLN A 96 -21.17 -4.06 1.82
N LEU A 97 -20.37 -3.34 2.60
CA LEU A 97 -19.84 -3.86 3.87
C LEU A 97 -20.99 -4.17 4.84
N LEU A 98 -21.98 -3.30 4.93
CA LEU A 98 -23.16 -3.54 5.80
C LEU A 98 -24.06 -4.67 5.26
N GLU A 99 -24.36 -4.68 3.96
CA GLU A 99 -25.29 -5.62 3.35
C GLU A 99 -24.76 -7.05 3.26
N ARG A 100 -23.46 -7.22 2.97
CA ARG A 100 -22.86 -8.51 2.63
C ARG A 100 -21.94 -9.07 3.69
N PHE A 101 -21.38 -8.21 4.53
CA PHE A 101 -20.28 -8.57 5.44
C PHE A 101 -20.54 -8.18 6.89
N ASP A 102 -21.79 -7.88 7.24
CA ASP A 102 -22.20 -7.52 8.61
C ASP A 102 -21.35 -6.37 9.21
N GLY A 103 -21.04 -5.38 8.38
CA GLY A 103 -20.22 -4.21 8.73
C GLY A 103 -18.72 -4.50 8.93
N LYS A 104 -18.24 -5.70 8.60
CA LYS A 104 -16.83 -6.09 8.76
C LYS A 104 -16.09 -5.97 7.44
N VAL A 105 -14.84 -5.54 7.49
CA VAL A 105 -13.96 -5.60 6.33
C VAL A 105 -13.57 -7.07 6.09
N PRO A 106 -13.71 -7.61 4.86
CA PRO A 106 -13.37 -8.99 4.58
C PRO A 106 -11.87 -9.30 4.76
N ASP A 107 -11.55 -10.53 5.16
CA ASP A 107 -10.20 -11.03 5.42
C ASP A 107 -9.62 -11.92 4.30
N ASN A 108 -10.22 -11.87 3.12
CA ASN A 108 -9.77 -12.63 1.95
C ASN A 108 -9.77 -11.78 0.67
N MET A 109 -8.94 -12.21 -0.29
CA MET A 109 -8.70 -11.47 -1.54
C MET A 109 -9.96 -11.34 -2.41
N GLU A 110 -10.78 -12.40 -2.49
CA GLU A 110 -11.94 -12.46 -3.36
C GLU A 110 -13.01 -11.44 -2.93
N ASP A 111 -13.39 -11.49 -1.66
CA ASP A 111 -14.39 -10.59 -1.10
C ASP A 111 -13.90 -9.14 -1.09
N LEU A 112 -12.64 -8.89 -0.71
CA LEU A 112 -12.08 -7.53 -0.76
C LEU A 112 -12.12 -6.95 -2.17
N THR A 113 -11.72 -7.72 -3.18
CA THR A 113 -11.72 -7.21 -4.57
C THR A 113 -13.10 -7.12 -5.20
N SER A 114 -14.12 -7.69 -4.57
CA SER A 114 -15.52 -7.50 -4.97
C SER A 114 -16.11 -6.15 -4.54
N LEU A 115 -15.46 -5.47 -3.59
CA LEU A 115 -15.92 -4.17 -3.09
C LEU A 115 -15.63 -3.02 -4.07
N PRO A 116 -16.51 -2.01 -4.15
CA PRO A 116 -16.31 -0.84 -4.99
C PRO A 116 -14.99 -0.12 -4.69
N GLY A 117 -14.22 0.16 -5.73
CA GLY A 117 -12.94 0.88 -5.61
C GLY A 117 -11.78 0.08 -5.01
N VAL A 118 -11.97 -1.20 -4.72
CA VAL A 118 -10.97 -2.08 -4.12
C VAL A 118 -10.33 -2.96 -5.19
N GLY A 119 -9.09 -2.66 -5.53
CA GLY A 119 -8.27 -3.50 -6.41
C GLY A 119 -7.32 -4.41 -5.62
N ARG A 120 -6.61 -5.30 -6.32
CA ARG A 120 -5.66 -6.25 -5.74
C ARG A 120 -4.61 -5.60 -4.83
N LYS A 121 -4.10 -4.40 -5.20
CA LYS A 121 -3.14 -3.66 -4.36
C LYS A 121 -3.75 -3.27 -3.02
N THR A 122 -4.96 -2.70 -3.03
CA THR A 122 -5.71 -2.33 -1.83
C THR A 122 -5.99 -3.56 -0.97
N ALA A 123 -6.48 -4.64 -1.57
CA ALA A 123 -6.77 -5.89 -0.87
C ALA A 123 -5.50 -6.46 -0.18
N ASN A 124 -4.34 -6.50 -0.87
CA ASN A 124 -3.10 -6.93 -0.24
C ASN A 124 -2.72 -6.05 0.96
N LEU A 125 -2.91 -4.73 0.87
CA LEU A 125 -2.59 -3.83 1.99
C LEU A 125 -3.49 -4.12 3.19
N ILE A 126 -4.80 -4.27 2.97
CA ILE A 126 -5.75 -4.61 4.05
C ILE A 126 -5.42 -5.96 4.67
N LEU A 127 -5.15 -6.99 3.87
CA LEU A 127 -4.78 -8.31 4.38
C LEU A 127 -3.51 -8.27 5.26
N GLY A 128 -2.54 -7.43 4.89
CA GLY A 128 -1.32 -7.26 5.68
C GLY A 128 -1.51 -6.44 6.94
N ASP A 129 -2.04 -5.23 6.80
CA ASP A 129 -2.03 -4.23 7.86
C ASP A 129 -3.16 -4.43 8.89
N VAL A 130 -4.33 -4.95 8.46
CA VAL A 130 -5.45 -5.24 9.35
C VAL A 130 -5.38 -6.66 9.92
N TYR A 131 -5.12 -7.65 9.05
CA TYR A 131 -5.23 -9.07 9.42
C TYR A 131 -3.89 -9.75 9.67
N GLY A 132 -2.75 -9.06 9.52
CA GLY A 132 -1.42 -9.64 9.72
C GLY A 132 -1.09 -10.78 8.76
N GLN A 133 -1.83 -10.92 7.66
CA GLN A 133 -1.59 -11.97 6.68
C GLN A 133 -0.38 -11.65 5.80
N PRO A 134 0.40 -12.66 5.37
CA PRO A 134 1.49 -12.45 4.44
C PRO A 134 1.00 -11.81 3.13
N SER A 135 1.30 -10.53 2.95
CA SER A 135 0.84 -9.73 1.83
C SER A 135 1.99 -8.99 1.15
N TYR A 136 1.91 -8.79 -0.16
CA TYR A 136 2.97 -8.17 -0.96
C TYR A 136 2.38 -7.03 -1.79
N VAL A 137 2.43 -5.83 -1.23
CA VAL A 137 1.89 -4.62 -1.85
C VAL A 137 2.82 -4.14 -2.95
N CYS A 138 2.53 -4.54 -4.20
CA CYS A 138 3.32 -4.18 -5.37
C CYS A 138 2.89 -2.82 -5.93
N ASP A 139 3.31 -1.76 -5.28
CA ASP A 139 3.16 -0.40 -5.77
C ASP A 139 4.30 -0.02 -6.75
N THR A 140 4.26 1.19 -7.28
CA THR A 140 5.28 1.69 -8.23
C THR A 140 6.69 1.74 -7.62
N HIS A 141 6.83 1.97 -6.30
CA HIS A 141 8.11 1.94 -5.61
C HIS A 141 8.60 0.51 -5.47
N CYS A 142 7.78 -0.39 -4.95
CA CYS A 142 8.10 -1.79 -4.77
C CYS A 142 8.53 -2.45 -6.09
N ILE A 143 7.73 -2.31 -7.15
CA ILE A 143 8.02 -2.86 -8.48
C ILE A 143 9.37 -2.36 -9.01
N ARG A 144 9.58 -1.04 -8.99
CA ARG A 144 10.79 -0.41 -9.49
C ARG A 144 12.03 -0.86 -8.73
N ILE A 145 11.96 -0.80 -7.41
CA ILE A 145 13.13 -1.02 -6.57
C ILE A 145 13.53 -2.48 -6.52
N THR A 146 12.57 -3.39 -6.39
CA THR A 146 12.85 -4.83 -6.38
C THR A 146 13.43 -5.32 -7.70
N GLY A 147 13.01 -4.72 -8.83
CA GLY A 147 13.64 -4.93 -10.14
C GLY A 147 15.08 -4.42 -10.18
N ARG A 148 15.35 -3.18 -9.71
CA ARG A 148 16.71 -2.61 -9.65
C ARG A 148 17.65 -3.40 -8.74
N LEU A 149 17.14 -3.88 -7.61
CA LEU A 149 17.89 -4.72 -6.68
C LEU A 149 18.19 -6.11 -7.24
N GLY A 150 17.44 -6.59 -8.25
CA GLY A 150 17.54 -7.95 -8.79
C GLY A 150 16.85 -9.00 -7.92
N ILE A 151 15.92 -8.58 -7.07
CA ILE A 151 15.03 -9.48 -6.32
C ILE A 151 13.97 -10.06 -7.26
N THR A 152 13.45 -9.22 -8.16
CA THR A 152 12.53 -9.60 -9.23
C THR A 152 13.19 -9.45 -10.60
N ASP A 153 12.58 -9.99 -11.65
CA ASP A 153 13.08 -9.96 -13.04
C ASP A 153 12.98 -8.58 -13.72
N GLY A 154 12.42 -7.57 -13.02
CA GLY A 154 12.19 -6.24 -13.56
C GLY A 154 10.87 -6.09 -14.31
N SER A 155 9.98 -7.08 -14.25
CA SER A 155 8.61 -6.98 -14.77
C SER A 155 7.90 -5.77 -14.18
N LYS A 156 7.06 -5.13 -14.98
CA LYS A 156 6.17 -4.03 -14.56
C LYS A 156 4.76 -4.52 -14.19
N ASP A 157 4.46 -5.79 -14.43
CA ASP A 157 3.20 -6.42 -14.06
C ASP A 157 3.16 -6.69 -12.55
N PRO A 158 2.28 -6.02 -11.79
CA PRO A 158 2.23 -6.17 -10.33
C PRO A 158 1.91 -7.59 -9.88
N VAL A 159 1.14 -8.37 -10.65
CA VAL A 159 0.80 -9.75 -10.30
C VAL A 159 2.03 -10.65 -10.43
N LYS A 160 2.81 -10.50 -11.51
CA LYS A 160 4.07 -11.24 -11.67
C LYS A 160 5.08 -10.88 -10.60
N VAL A 161 5.21 -9.59 -10.27
CA VAL A 161 6.10 -9.12 -9.21
C VAL A 161 5.69 -9.69 -7.86
N GLU A 162 4.39 -9.67 -7.51
CA GLU A 162 3.86 -10.27 -6.29
C GLU A 162 4.25 -11.76 -6.18
N GLN A 163 4.04 -12.53 -7.25
CA GLN A 163 4.39 -13.96 -7.28
C GLN A 163 5.89 -14.21 -7.06
N GLN A 164 6.74 -13.33 -7.59
CA GLN A 164 8.19 -13.40 -7.39
C GLN A 164 8.58 -13.03 -5.96
N LEU A 165 7.97 -11.99 -5.40
CA LEU A 165 8.20 -11.58 -4.01
C LEU A 165 7.77 -12.64 -3.01
N ARG A 166 6.64 -13.32 -3.22
CA ARG A 166 6.20 -14.47 -2.40
C ARG A 166 7.24 -15.58 -2.32
N LYS A 167 8.10 -15.72 -3.33
CA LYS A 167 9.19 -16.70 -3.36
C LYS A 167 10.51 -16.15 -2.78
N ALA A 168 10.71 -14.83 -2.84
CA ALA A 168 11.98 -14.20 -2.53
C ALA A 168 12.03 -13.58 -1.11
N ILE A 169 10.90 -13.19 -0.54
CA ILE A 169 10.78 -12.51 0.75
C ILE A 169 10.06 -13.43 1.73
N PRO A 170 10.58 -13.61 2.96
CA PRO A 170 9.89 -14.37 4.01
C PRO A 170 8.48 -13.84 4.29
N PRO A 171 7.48 -14.69 4.51
CA PRO A 171 6.09 -14.26 4.78
C PRO A 171 5.97 -13.25 5.92
N ALA A 172 6.73 -13.43 7.00
CA ALA A 172 6.74 -12.52 8.15
C ALA A 172 7.29 -11.12 7.83
N GLU A 173 8.08 -10.98 6.76
CA GLU A 173 8.66 -9.71 6.33
C GLU A 173 7.85 -9.02 5.22
N SER A 174 6.83 -9.67 4.69
CA SER A 174 6.15 -9.25 3.45
C SER A 174 5.56 -7.83 3.49
N GLY A 175 4.70 -7.53 4.45
CA GLY A 175 4.10 -6.21 4.63
C GLY A 175 5.15 -5.13 4.97
N PRO A 176 5.91 -5.29 6.07
CA PRO A 176 6.94 -4.34 6.46
C PRO A 176 7.99 -4.08 5.37
N PHE A 177 8.39 -5.10 4.60
CA PHE A 177 9.27 -4.94 3.46
C PHE A 177 8.69 -4.01 2.40
N CYS A 178 7.41 -4.19 2.05
CA CYS A 178 6.75 -3.35 1.05
C CYS A 178 6.63 -1.90 1.52
N HIS A 179 6.29 -1.65 2.78
CA HIS A 179 6.26 -0.30 3.35
C HIS A 179 7.64 0.36 3.34
N ARG A 180 8.69 -0.37 3.74
CA ARG A 180 10.07 0.11 3.66
C ARG A 180 10.51 0.42 2.23
N MET A 181 10.04 -0.32 1.23
CA MET A 181 10.31 0.00 -0.17
C MET A 181 9.72 1.34 -0.60
N VAL A 182 8.57 1.73 -0.08
CA VAL A 182 7.98 3.06 -0.34
C VAL A 182 8.86 4.15 0.25
N LEU A 183 9.27 4.03 1.53
CA LEU A 183 10.13 4.99 2.20
C LEU A 183 11.48 5.11 1.49
N PHE A 184 12.15 3.99 1.26
CA PHE A 184 13.42 3.93 0.54
C PHE A 184 13.32 4.51 -0.89
N GLY A 185 12.17 4.34 -1.52
CA GLY A 185 11.92 4.87 -2.85
C GLY A 185 11.67 6.38 -2.89
N ARG A 186 11.23 6.97 -1.78
CA ARG A 186 11.09 8.42 -1.62
C ARG A 186 12.45 9.07 -1.30
N ASP A 187 13.22 8.45 -0.44
CA ASP A 187 14.44 9.04 0.12
C ASP A 187 15.69 8.80 -0.73
N VAL A 188 15.90 7.59 -1.21
CA VAL A 188 17.15 7.13 -1.82
C VAL A 188 16.97 6.68 -3.26
N CYS A 189 16.14 5.64 -3.48
CA CYS A 189 15.99 5.02 -4.79
C CYS A 189 14.86 5.65 -5.61
N THR A 190 14.97 6.97 -5.86
CA THR A 190 13.97 7.74 -6.61
C THR A 190 13.85 7.25 -8.06
N ALA A 191 12.74 7.61 -8.74
CA ALA A 191 12.46 7.13 -10.08
C ALA A 191 13.46 7.67 -11.11
N ARG A 192 13.73 8.99 -11.08
CA ARG A 192 14.54 9.71 -12.10
C ARG A 192 16.00 9.85 -11.71
N SER A 193 16.29 10.18 -10.47
CA SER A 193 17.64 10.48 -9.98
C SER A 193 17.94 9.73 -8.69
N PRO A 194 18.14 8.40 -8.75
CA PRO A 194 18.46 7.61 -7.55
C PRO A 194 19.86 7.97 -7.03
N LYS A 195 20.00 8.06 -5.70
CA LYS A 195 21.26 8.37 -5.00
C LYS A 195 22.14 7.12 -4.92
N CYS A 196 22.62 6.61 -6.07
CA CYS A 196 23.30 5.32 -6.13
C CYS A 196 24.71 5.33 -5.53
N GLU A 197 25.41 6.48 -5.53
CA GLU A 197 26.78 6.58 -5.02
C GLU A 197 26.82 6.31 -3.52
N ASP A 198 25.93 6.93 -2.76
CA ASP A 198 25.81 6.81 -1.30
C ASP A 198 24.75 5.80 -0.87
N CYS A 199 24.27 4.95 -1.79
CA CYS A 199 23.19 4.04 -1.50
C CYS A 199 23.62 2.93 -0.53
N PRO A 200 22.95 2.78 0.64
CA PRO A 200 23.30 1.76 1.62
C PRO A 200 23.07 0.31 1.15
N LEU A 201 22.33 0.13 0.04
CA LEU A 201 22.08 -1.17 -0.58
C LEU A 201 22.96 -1.43 -1.81
N LYS A 202 23.92 -0.53 -2.14
CA LYS A 202 24.73 -0.59 -3.38
C LYS A 202 25.42 -1.95 -3.57
N VAL A 203 25.98 -2.52 -2.50
CA VAL A 203 26.74 -3.78 -2.53
C VAL A 203 25.88 -4.98 -2.95
N ASP A 204 24.61 -5.00 -2.53
CA ASP A 204 23.67 -6.07 -2.83
C ASP A 204 22.76 -5.77 -4.04
N CYS A 205 22.85 -4.55 -4.61
CA CYS A 205 22.03 -4.07 -5.70
C CYS A 205 22.57 -4.54 -7.07
N ALA A 206 21.74 -5.22 -7.85
CA ALA A 206 22.12 -5.66 -9.20
C ALA A 206 22.43 -4.50 -10.16
N GLN A 207 21.67 -3.39 -10.04
CA GLN A 207 21.93 -2.16 -10.82
C GLN A 207 23.13 -1.40 -10.26
N GLY A 208 23.31 -1.32 -8.95
CA GLY A 208 24.42 -0.61 -8.30
C GLY A 208 25.78 -1.19 -8.66
N LYS A 209 25.88 -2.51 -8.85
CA LYS A 209 27.09 -3.21 -9.32
C LYS A 209 27.52 -2.85 -10.74
N LYS A 210 26.62 -2.32 -11.56
CA LYS A 210 26.90 -1.90 -12.96
C LYS A 210 27.38 -0.46 -13.04
N LEU A 211 27.20 0.31 -11.97
CA LEU A 211 27.69 1.68 -11.84
C LEU A 211 29.11 1.61 -11.23
N LYS A 212 30.08 1.33 -12.08
CA LYS A 212 31.52 1.42 -11.77
C LYS A 212 32.02 2.81 -12.11
#